data_3eeaf1af0e6b195c5a2cd1fff77e75ca
#
_entry.id   3eeaf1af0e6b195c5a2cd1fff77e75ca
#
_cell.length_a   1.000
_cell.length_b   1.000
_cell.length_c   1.000
_cell.angle_alpha   90.00
_cell.angle_beta   90.00
_cell.angle_gamma   90.00
#
_symmetry.space_group_name_H-M   'P 1'
#
loop_
_entity.id
_entity.type
_entity.pdbx_description
1 polymer ?
#
loop_
_entity_poly.entity_id
_entity_poly.type
_entity_poly.pdbx_seq_one_letter_code
_entity_poly.pdbx_strand_id
1 'polypeptide(L)'
;HHVRKSFIDPDLCIMCGLCVAPVCPTDAIDWDGPKTLAVVNQPKCIGCGDCSAICPKPDIISYVHNEKGLEEVLPECIELGAENIELHAAVAEDEVIMKEWEIVNKANPANYNSMCLDRLHMGNFGLENRIKQAKEHSGEKLIIQADGYPMSGGEDDYNTTLQAVATADVINKAFNMELNKRKKKIVYKKNREVTITTSGGTNSLTLDLAKQSGVNIQGVCIGTFARNIIYKHVKEKYDYEDSAFWKDLDNIKEACDISENLIKSNIN
;
A
#
# COMPACT_ATOMS: atom_id res chain seq x y z
N HIS A 1 3.21 10.26 -6.42
CA HIS A 1 2.68 10.48 -7.79
C HIS A 1 2.14 9.16 -8.35
N HIS A 2 0.87 9.14 -8.75
CA HIS A 2 0.27 7.92 -9.28
C HIS A 2 0.36 7.94 -10.80
N VAL A 3 1.06 6.95 -11.36
CA VAL A 3 1.30 6.83 -12.80
C VAL A 3 0.06 6.30 -13.52
N ARG A 4 -0.65 5.37 -12.88
CA ARG A 4 -1.91 4.82 -13.39
C ARG A 4 -3.09 5.74 -13.05
N LYS A 5 -3.86 6.15 -14.03
CA LYS A 5 -5.04 7.02 -13.90
C LYS A 5 -6.25 6.40 -14.59
N SER A 6 -7.40 6.41 -13.96
CA SER A 6 -8.63 5.92 -14.58
C SER A 6 -9.18 6.92 -15.61
N PHE A 7 -9.80 6.39 -16.65
CA PHE A 7 -10.54 7.12 -17.67
C PHE A 7 -11.91 6.47 -17.86
N ILE A 8 -12.97 7.24 -17.81
CA ILE A 8 -14.34 6.77 -18.05
C ILE A 8 -14.71 7.16 -19.49
N ASP A 9 -15.06 6.16 -20.30
CA ASP A 9 -15.47 6.41 -21.70
C ASP A 9 -16.82 7.17 -21.71
N PRO A 10 -16.85 8.40 -22.23
CA PRO A 10 -18.05 9.22 -22.22
C PRO A 10 -19.17 8.66 -23.08
N ASP A 11 -18.84 7.96 -24.17
CA ASP A 11 -19.83 7.45 -25.14
C ASP A 11 -20.48 6.16 -24.64
N LEU A 12 -19.82 5.45 -23.74
CA LEU A 12 -20.30 4.18 -23.17
C LEU A 12 -20.86 4.31 -21.76
N CYS A 13 -20.63 5.45 -21.09
CA CYS A 13 -21.08 5.68 -19.73
C CYS A 13 -22.60 5.73 -19.63
N ILE A 14 -23.17 4.88 -18.76
CA ILE A 14 -24.63 4.81 -18.54
C ILE A 14 -25.14 5.83 -17.52
N MET A 15 -24.29 6.72 -17.04
CA MET A 15 -24.62 7.82 -16.10
C MET A 15 -25.29 7.35 -14.79
N CYS A 16 -25.00 6.14 -14.32
CA CYS A 16 -25.61 5.59 -13.09
C CYS A 16 -25.10 6.25 -11.80
N GLY A 17 -23.93 6.93 -11.83
CA GLY A 17 -23.36 7.67 -10.72
C GLY A 17 -22.72 6.83 -9.63
N LEU A 18 -22.69 5.52 -9.73
CA LEU A 18 -22.15 4.64 -8.68
C LEU A 18 -20.68 4.90 -8.38
N CYS A 19 -19.90 5.33 -9.37
CA CYS A 19 -18.48 5.67 -9.20
C CYS A 19 -18.24 7.09 -8.65
N VAL A 20 -19.25 7.98 -8.69
CA VAL A 20 -19.12 9.40 -8.28
C VAL A 20 -19.19 9.55 -6.76
N ALA A 21 -20.06 8.79 -6.09
CA ALA A 21 -20.32 8.97 -4.65
C ALA A 21 -19.75 7.82 -3.83
N PRO A 22 -19.49 7.95 -2.63
CA PRO A 22 -18.38 7.78 -1.69
C PRO A 22 -17.36 6.68 -2.01
N VAL A 23 -17.38 6.12 -3.21
CA VAL A 23 -16.52 5.02 -3.62
C VAL A 23 -15.10 5.49 -3.93
N CYS A 24 -14.93 6.68 -4.49
CA CYS A 24 -13.60 7.21 -4.79
C CYS A 24 -12.93 7.74 -3.51
N PRO A 25 -11.83 7.13 -3.02
CA PRO A 25 -11.21 7.51 -1.75
C PRO A 25 -10.54 8.89 -1.78
N THR A 26 -10.39 9.49 -2.96
CA THR A 26 -9.77 10.81 -3.15
C THR A 26 -10.71 11.83 -3.76
N ASP A 27 -12.01 11.53 -3.84
CA ASP A 27 -13.01 12.39 -4.50
C ASP A 27 -12.55 12.86 -5.89
N ALA A 28 -11.96 11.93 -6.66
CA ALA A 28 -11.45 12.22 -7.98
C ALA A 28 -12.51 12.10 -9.09
N ILE A 29 -13.71 11.61 -8.79
CA ILE A 29 -14.76 11.46 -9.79
C ILE A 29 -15.93 12.37 -9.45
N ASP A 30 -16.31 13.20 -10.40
CA ASP A 30 -17.41 14.14 -10.26
C ASP A 30 -18.25 14.16 -11.53
N TRP A 31 -19.36 14.88 -11.50
CA TRP A 31 -20.20 15.09 -12.66
C TRP A 31 -19.69 16.26 -13.54
N ASP A 32 -19.70 16.07 -14.85
CA ASP A 32 -19.52 17.17 -15.79
C ASP A 32 -20.84 17.95 -15.93
N GLY A 33 -21.02 18.94 -15.04
CA GLY A 33 -22.25 19.74 -14.97
C GLY A 33 -23.41 19.02 -14.24
N PRO A 34 -24.67 19.37 -14.48
CA PRO A 34 -25.82 18.87 -13.73
C PRO A 34 -26.13 17.39 -14.05
N LYS A 35 -25.33 16.45 -13.55
CA LYS A 35 -25.50 14.99 -13.65
C LYS A 35 -25.52 14.47 -15.10
N THR A 36 -24.62 14.98 -15.94
CA THR A 36 -24.58 14.57 -17.34
C THR A 36 -23.60 13.43 -17.59
N LEU A 37 -22.39 13.52 -17.06
CA LEU A 37 -21.34 12.53 -17.29
C LEU A 37 -20.44 12.44 -16.07
N ALA A 38 -20.01 11.22 -15.69
CA ALA A 38 -18.99 11.05 -14.68
C ALA A 38 -17.60 11.29 -15.31
N VAL A 39 -16.85 12.25 -14.75
CA VAL A 39 -15.50 12.59 -15.21
C VAL A 39 -14.47 12.40 -14.12
N VAL A 40 -13.28 12.02 -14.52
CA VAL A 40 -12.17 11.78 -13.58
C VAL A 40 -11.26 13.02 -13.54
N ASN A 41 -11.13 13.60 -12.35
CA ASN A 41 -10.10 14.59 -12.08
C ASN A 41 -8.74 13.89 -11.99
N GLN A 42 -7.96 13.93 -13.07
CA GLN A 42 -6.70 13.23 -13.20
C GLN A 42 -5.68 13.55 -12.09
N PRO A 43 -5.47 14.81 -11.66
CA PRO A 43 -4.62 15.14 -10.53
C PRO A 43 -4.99 14.46 -9.22
N LYS A 44 -6.29 14.27 -8.95
CA LYS A 44 -6.78 13.62 -7.72
C LYS A 44 -6.80 12.09 -7.82
N CYS A 45 -6.90 11.52 -9.02
CA CYS A 45 -7.01 10.08 -9.22
C CYS A 45 -5.74 9.37 -8.77
N ILE A 46 -5.88 8.34 -7.94
CA ILE A 46 -4.79 7.48 -7.48
C ILE A 46 -4.75 6.12 -8.18
N GLY A 47 -5.66 5.86 -9.11
CA GLY A 47 -5.67 4.61 -9.88
C GLY A 47 -6.02 3.35 -9.07
N CYS A 48 -6.71 3.48 -7.94
CA CYS A 48 -7.04 2.36 -7.04
C CYS A 48 -7.88 1.26 -7.68
N GLY A 49 -8.75 1.60 -8.62
CA GLY A 49 -9.63 0.63 -9.29
C GLY A 49 -11.04 0.53 -8.74
N ASP A 50 -11.36 1.18 -7.62
CA ASP A 50 -12.67 1.08 -6.94
C ASP A 50 -13.83 1.50 -7.86
N CYS A 51 -13.60 2.51 -8.72
CA CYS A 51 -14.58 2.94 -9.72
C CYS A 51 -14.91 1.83 -10.74
N SER A 52 -13.92 1.05 -11.15
CA SER A 52 -14.12 -0.09 -12.05
C SER A 52 -14.82 -1.24 -11.35
N ALA A 53 -14.47 -1.51 -10.08
CA ALA A 53 -15.06 -2.58 -9.29
C ALA A 53 -16.57 -2.37 -9.04
N ILE A 54 -17.01 -1.11 -8.85
CA ILE A 54 -18.42 -0.79 -8.61
C ILE A 54 -19.24 -0.62 -9.90
N CYS A 55 -18.57 -0.41 -11.03
CA CYS A 55 -19.25 -0.13 -12.29
C CYS A 55 -19.98 -1.39 -12.81
N PRO A 56 -21.29 -1.31 -13.13
CA PRO A 56 -22.01 -2.44 -13.71
C PRO A 56 -21.56 -2.77 -15.13
N LYS A 57 -20.75 -1.89 -15.74
CA LYS A 57 -20.10 -2.09 -17.03
C LYS A 57 -18.60 -1.75 -16.88
N PRO A 58 -17.78 -2.59 -16.28
CA PRO A 58 -16.39 -2.27 -15.96
C PRO A 58 -15.53 -1.97 -17.20
N ASP A 59 -15.88 -2.53 -18.34
CA ASP A 59 -15.15 -2.33 -19.62
C ASP A 59 -15.14 -0.88 -20.13
N ILE A 60 -16.02 -0.02 -19.61
CA ILE A 60 -16.03 1.42 -19.95
C ILE A 60 -15.00 2.23 -19.16
N ILE A 61 -14.38 1.61 -18.15
CA ILE A 61 -13.35 2.26 -17.35
C ILE A 61 -11.99 1.67 -17.73
N SER A 62 -11.23 2.45 -18.47
CA SER A 62 -9.87 2.13 -18.84
C SER A 62 -8.85 2.86 -17.94
N TYR A 63 -7.58 2.50 -18.09
CA TYR A 63 -6.50 3.13 -17.34
C TYR A 63 -5.45 3.69 -18.29
N VAL A 64 -5.05 4.94 -18.03
CA VAL A 64 -3.94 5.58 -18.71
C VAL A 64 -2.72 5.50 -17.78
N HIS A 65 -1.62 5.03 -18.32
CA HIS A 65 -0.34 4.96 -17.62
C HIS A 65 0.56 6.09 -18.10
N ASN A 66 1.12 6.85 -17.17
CA ASN A 66 2.02 7.96 -17.45
C ASN A 66 3.45 7.63 -17.00
N GLU A 67 4.15 6.82 -17.76
CA GLU A 67 5.53 6.41 -17.48
C GLU A 67 6.49 7.63 -17.47
N LYS A 68 6.25 8.62 -18.34
CA LYS A 68 7.05 9.84 -18.35
C LYS A 68 6.94 10.65 -17.05
N GLY A 69 5.75 10.71 -16.47
CA GLY A 69 5.56 11.40 -15.18
C GLY A 69 6.38 10.77 -14.06
N LEU A 70 6.56 9.46 -14.04
CA LEU A 70 7.39 8.77 -13.06
C LEU A 70 8.88 9.05 -13.31
N GLU A 71 9.33 9.00 -14.57
CA GLU A 71 10.71 9.31 -14.96
C GLU A 71 11.09 10.77 -14.66
N GLU A 72 10.14 11.69 -14.70
CA GLU A 72 10.39 13.11 -14.40
C GLU A 72 10.41 13.38 -12.89
N VAL A 73 9.48 12.79 -12.14
CA VAL A 73 9.28 13.10 -10.72
C VAL A 73 10.28 12.39 -9.80
N LEU A 74 10.66 11.16 -10.09
CA LEU A 74 11.54 10.40 -9.19
C LEU A 74 12.93 11.01 -9.03
N PRO A 75 13.62 11.44 -10.10
CA PRO A 75 14.92 12.12 -9.94
C PRO A 75 14.81 13.36 -9.06
N GLU A 76 13.79 14.18 -9.24
CA GLU A 76 13.57 15.37 -8.41
C GLU A 76 13.36 15.00 -6.92
N CYS A 77 12.57 13.96 -6.64
CA CYS A 77 12.40 13.49 -5.28
C CYS A 77 13.71 13.02 -4.64
N ILE A 78 14.55 12.30 -5.39
CA ILE A 78 15.86 11.83 -4.91
C ILE A 78 16.79 13.02 -4.66
N GLU A 79 16.84 14.00 -5.53
CA GLU A 79 17.64 15.23 -5.37
C GLU A 79 17.19 16.02 -4.12
N LEU A 80 15.89 16.01 -3.81
CA LEU A 80 15.33 16.61 -2.61
C LEU A 80 15.53 15.78 -1.33
N GLY A 81 16.20 14.63 -1.41
CA GLY A 81 16.59 13.81 -0.28
C GLY A 81 15.72 12.59 0.01
N ALA A 82 14.88 12.15 -0.94
CA ALA A 82 14.20 10.87 -0.80
C ALA A 82 15.22 9.72 -0.89
N GLU A 83 15.27 8.87 0.13
CA GLU A 83 16.22 7.76 0.19
C GLU A 83 15.62 6.44 -0.31
N ASN A 84 14.33 6.26 -0.15
CA ASN A 84 13.62 5.04 -0.55
C ASN A 84 12.38 5.39 -1.37
N ILE A 85 12.06 4.52 -2.32
CA ILE A 85 10.86 4.62 -3.13
C ILE A 85 9.99 3.40 -2.87
N GLU A 86 8.69 3.62 -2.66
CA GLU A 86 7.71 2.56 -2.63
C GLU A 86 6.88 2.56 -3.91
N LEU A 87 6.79 1.40 -4.54
CA LEU A 87 5.83 1.15 -5.61
C LEU A 87 4.64 0.36 -5.05
N HIS A 88 3.45 0.97 -5.05
CA HIS A 88 2.21 0.27 -4.72
C HIS A 88 1.78 -0.58 -5.92
N ALA A 89 2.03 -1.89 -5.84
CA ALA A 89 1.92 -2.82 -6.95
C ALA A 89 0.84 -3.91 -6.72
N ALA A 90 -0.18 -3.59 -5.94
CA ALA A 90 -1.30 -4.49 -5.63
C ALA A 90 -2.37 -4.49 -6.74
N VAL A 91 -1.94 -4.77 -7.99
CA VAL A 91 -2.80 -4.85 -9.18
C VAL A 91 -2.38 -6.05 -10.04
N ALA A 92 -3.26 -6.51 -10.93
CA ALA A 92 -3.03 -7.74 -11.69
C ALA A 92 -2.05 -7.61 -12.87
N GLU A 93 -1.83 -6.40 -13.38
CA GLU A 93 -1.10 -6.14 -14.62
C GLU A 93 0.43 -6.21 -14.43
N ASP A 94 1.01 -7.41 -14.57
CA ASP A 94 2.45 -7.64 -14.36
C ASP A 94 3.35 -6.80 -15.26
N GLU A 95 3.04 -6.69 -16.56
CA GLU A 95 3.89 -5.98 -17.52
C GLU A 95 4.03 -4.50 -17.18
N VAL A 96 2.94 -3.87 -16.77
CA VAL A 96 2.94 -2.45 -16.40
C VAL A 96 3.74 -2.22 -15.12
N ILE A 97 3.48 -3.06 -14.09
CA ILE A 97 4.19 -2.95 -12.82
C ILE A 97 5.69 -3.18 -12.99
N MET A 98 6.11 -4.12 -13.83
CA MET A 98 7.53 -4.38 -14.04
C MET A 98 8.23 -3.24 -14.78
N LYS A 99 7.56 -2.57 -15.71
CA LYS A 99 8.10 -1.34 -16.34
C LYS A 99 8.25 -0.20 -15.33
N GLU A 100 7.23 0.03 -14.49
CA GLU A 100 7.31 1.02 -13.42
C GLU A 100 8.43 0.68 -12.42
N TRP A 101 8.59 -0.61 -12.10
CA TRP A 101 9.66 -1.07 -11.22
C TRP A 101 11.06 -0.86 -11.80
N GLU A 102 11.23 -1.03 -13.10
CA GLU A 102 12.47 -0.70 -13.80
C GLU A 102 12.80 0.80 -13.67
N ILE A 103 11.81 1.68 -13.89
CA ILE A 103 11.96 3.13 -13.73
C ILE A 103 12.37 3.47 -12.28
N VAL A 104 11.72 2.89 -11.29
CA VAL A 104 12.04 3.07 -9.87
C VAL A 104 13.49 2.69 -9.58
N ASN A 105 13.94 1.52 -10.03
CA ASN A 105 15.31 1.07 -9.78
C ASN A 105 16.36 1.86 -10.53
N LYS A 106 16.03 2.35 -11.71
CA LYS A 106 16.90 3.26 -12.47
C LYS A 106 17.05 4.61 -11.78
N ALA A 107 15.97 5.14 -11.20
CA ALA A 107 16.00 6.42 -10.48
C ALA A 107 16.75 6.31 -9.14
N ASN A 108 16.63 5.18 -8.44
CA ASN A 108 17.23 4.97 -7.10
C ASN A 108 18.04 3.66 -7.00
N PRO A 109 19.14 3.53 -7.77
CA PRO A 109 19.92 2.29 -7.82
C PRO A 109 20.78 2.03 -6.57
N ALA A 110 21.07 3.08 -5.80
CA ALA A 110 21.98 3.01 -4.66
C ALA A 110 21.32 2.53 -3.38
N ASN A 111 20.00 2.71 -3.24
CA ASN A 111 19.25 2.50 -2.01
C ASN A 111 18.26 1.33 -2.11
N TYR A 112 17.56 1.07 -1.01
CA TYR A 112 16.48 0.10 -0.98
C TYR A 112 15.22 0.70 -1.59
N ASN A 113 14.55 -0.09 -2.43
CA ASN A 113 13.22 0.22 -2.93
C ASN A 113 12.22 -0.83 -2.43
N SER A 114 11.00 -0.43 -2.18
CA SER A 114 9.95 -1.33 -1.70
C SER A 114 8.83 -1.51 -2.70
N MET A 115 8.28 -2.72 -2.74
CA MET A 115 7.12 -3.06 -3.54
C MET A 115 6.01 -3.55 -2.60
N CYS A 116 4.86 -2.87 -2.62
CA CYS A 116 3.69 -3.21 -1.83
C CYS A 116 2.82 -4.21 -2.61
N LEU A 117 2.59 -5.38 -2.04
CA LEU A 117 1.91 -6.50 -2.69
C LEU A 117 0.88 -7.15 -1.78
N ASP A 118 -0.30 -7.46 -2.31
CA ASP A 118 -1.33 -8.24 -1.64
C ASP A 118 -1.60 -9.58 -2.32
N ARG A 119 -2.29 -10.46 -1.62
CA ARG A 119 -2.67 -11.78 -2.12
C ARG A 119 -4.04 -11.80 -2.82
N LEU A 120 -4.86 -10.79 -2.59
CA LEU A 120 -6.23 -10.76 -3.09
C LEU A 120 -6.26 -10.68 -4.61
N HIS A 121 -5.44 -9.79 -5.18
CA HIS A 121 -5.41 -9.52 -6.61
C HIS A 121 -4.58 -10.54 -7.41
N MET A 122 -3.58 -11.19 -6.78
CA MET A 122 -2.61 -12.02 -7.48
C MET A 122 -2.63 -13.49 -7.09
N GLY A 123 -3.16 -13.82 -5.92
CA GLY A 123 -2.98 -15.14 -5.32
C GLY A 123 -1.51 -15.43 -4.99
N ASN A 124 -1.22 -16.63 -4.48
CA ASN A 124 0.15 -16.98 -4.06
C ASN A 124 1.11 -17.11 -5.25
N PHE A 125 0.66 -17.67 -6.37
CA PHE A 125 1.49 -17.88 -7.55
C PHE A 125 1.91 -16.58 -8.21
N GLY A 126 0.96 -15.65 -8.42
CA GLY A 126 1.24 -14.33 -8.98
C GLY A 126 2.17 -13.52 -8.08
N LEU A 127 1.92 -13.55 -6.76
CA LEU A 127 2.78 -12.91 -5.76
C LEU A 127 4.24 -13.41 -5.86
N GLU A 128 4.44 -14.74 -5.86
CA GLU A 128 5.77 -15.34 -5.97
C GLU A 128 6.46 -14.97 -7.29
N ASN A 129 5.74 -15.02 -8.40
CA ASN A 129 6.27 -14.69 -9.72
C ASN A 129 6.69 -13.21 -9.79
N ARG A 130 5.87 -12.29 -9.31
CA ARG A 130 6.18 -10.86 -9.28
C ARG A 130 7.40 -10.55 -8.43
N ILE A 131 7.54 -11.17 -7.26
CA ILE A 131 8.72 -10.99 -6.41
C ILE A 131 9.99 -11.51 -7.09
N LYS A 132 9.93 -12.66 -7.80
CA LYS A 132 11.07 -13.17 -8.58
C LYS A 132 11.52 -12.17 -9.64
N GLN A 133 10.59 -11.64 -10.43
CA GLN A 133 10.90 -10.64 -11.44
C GLN A 133 11.46 -9.34 -10.79
N ALA A 134 10.85 -8.87 -9.71
CA ALA A 134 11.34 -7.69 -9.01
C ALA A 134 12.79 -7.86 -8.50
N LYS A 135 13.15 -9.05 -8.02
CA LYS A 135 14.52 -9.37 -7.57
C LYS A 135 15.54 -9.32 -8.70
N GLU A 136 15.17 -9.66 -9.93
CA GLU A 136 16.07 -9.58 -11.08
C GLU A 136 16.57 -8.15 -11.33
N HIS A 137 15.73 -7.16 -11.03
CA HIS A 137 16.08 -5.73 -11.16
C HIS A 137 16.77 -5.15 -9.93
N SER A 138 16.37 -5.55 -8.73
CA SER A 138 16.79 -4.89 -7.47
C SER A 138 17.80 -5.68 -6.66
N GLY A 139 17.97 -6.96 -6.94
CA GLY A 139 18.85 -7.85 -6.18
C GLY A 139 18.48 -7.92 -4.69
N GLU A 140 19.46 -7.71 -3.82
CA GLU A 140 19.29 -7.75 -2.35
C GLU A 140 18.67 -6.47 -1.77
N LYS A 141 18.51 -5.41 -2.58
CA LYS A 141 17.94 -4.12 -2.15
C LYS A 141 16.42 -4.05 -2.23
N LEU A 142 15.77 -5.18 -2.51
CA LEU A 142 14.33 -5.30 -2.55
C LEU A 142 13.74 -5.47 -1.16
N ILE A 143 12.79 -4.59 -0.81
CA ILE A 143 11.90 -4.75 0.31
C ILE A 143 10.51 -5.10 -0.23
N ILE A 144 9.88 -6.13 0.29
CA ILE A 144 8.48 -6.43 0.02
C ILE A 144 7.63 -5.98 1.21
N GLN A 145 6.67 -5.13 0.93
CA GLN A 145 5.62 -4.79 1.87
C GLN A 145 4.47 -5.78 1.67
N ALA A 146 4.32 -6.68 2.63
CA ALA A 146 3.24 -7.67 2.65
C ALA A 146 1.95 -6.98 3.08
N ASP A 147 1.07 -6.71 2.12
CA ASP A 147 -0.14 -5.94 2.33
C ASP A 147 -1.31 -6.80 2.78
N GLY A 148 -2.06 -6.31 3.73
CA GLY A 148 -3.31 -6.88 4.22
C GLY A 148 -4.51 -6.16 3.62
N TYR A 149 -5.64 -6.85 3.52
CA TYR A 149 -6.88 -6.30 3.01
C TYR A 149 -8.06 -6.73 3.89
N PRO A 150 -9.00 -5.85 4.18
CA PRO A 150 -9.00 -4.39 3.94
C PRO A 150 -8.02 -3.64 4.85
N MET A 151 -7.84 -2.32 4.62
CA MET A 151 -6.97 -1.49 5.46
C MET A 151 -7.49 -1.38 6.90
N SER A 152 -6.58 -1.31 7.88
CA SER A 152 -6.92 -1.12 9.29
C SER A 152 -7.55 0.23 9.58
N GLY A 153 -8.25 0.30 10.71
CA GLY A 153 -8.99 1.47 11.17
C GLY A 153 -10.48 1.38 10.87
N GLY A 154 -10.94 0.21 10.42
CA GLY A 154 -12.34 -0.15 10.26
C GLY A 154 -12.89 -0.89 11.49
N GLU A 155 -13.83 -1.80 11.26
CA GLU A 155 -14.52 -2.55 12.33
C GLU A 155 -13.77 -3.82 12.80
N ASP A 156 -12.82 -4.33 12.01
CA ASP A 156 -12.12 -5.59 12.28
C ASP A 156 -10.60 -5.51 12.10
N ASP A 157 -9.97 -4.74 12.99
CA ASP A 157 -8.52 -4.54 12.99
C ASP A 157 -7.72 -5.83 13.23
N TYR A 158 -8.29 -6.83 13.91
CA TYR A 158 -7.63 -8.11 14.13
C TYR A 158 -7.50 -8.92 12.84
N ASN A 159 -8.58 -9.10 12.10
CA ASN A 159 -8.55 -9.88 10.86
C ASN A 159 -7.76 -9.16 9.74
N THR A 160 -7.79 -7.84 9.69
CA THR A 160 -7.00 -7.09 8.70
C THR A 160 -5.49 -7.27 8.93
N THR A 161 -5.03 -7.15 10.17
CA THR A 161 -3.61 -7.38 10.47
C THR A 161 -3.18 -8.83 10.30
N LEU A 162 -4.10 -9.78 10.57
CA LEU A 162 -3.86 -11.20 10.31
C LEU A 162 -3.64 -11.50 8.82
N GLN A 163 -4.30 -10.78 7.92
CA GLN A 163 -4.07 -10.89 6.47
C GLN A 163 -2.66 -10.43 6.08
N ALA A 164 -2.17 -9.32 6.63
CA ALA A 164 -0.81 -8.85 6.37
C ALA A 164 0.23 -9.87 6.86
N VAL A 165 0.06 -10.42 8.06
CA VAL A 165 0.93 -11.47 8.62
C VAL A 165 0.88 -12.74 7.78
N ALA A 166 -0.30 -13.15 7.31
CA ALA A 166 -0.46 -14.32 6.44
C ALA A 166 0.20 -14.12 5.06
N THR A 167 0.16 -12.90 4.51
CA THR A 167 0.89 -12.57 3.27
C THR A 167 2.40 -12.67 3.48
N ALA A 168 2.92 -12.12 4.60
CA ALA A 168 4.33 -12.25 4.97
C ALA A 168 4.77 -13.70 5.17
N ASP A 169 3.92 -14.56 5.76
CA ASP A 169 4.19 -16.00 5.92
C ASP A 169 4.35 -16.71 4.56
N VAL A 170 3.46 -16.42 3.61
CA VAL A 170 3.56 -16.98 2.25
C VAL A 170 4.87 -16.58 1.59
N ILE A 171 5.26 -15.31 1.67
CA ILE A 171 6.51 -14.81 1.10
C ILE A 171 7.72 -15.46 1.79
N ASN A 172 7.71 -15.57 3.13
CA ASN A 172 8.78 -16.26 3.86
C ASN A 172 8.94 -17.71 3.41
N LYS A 173 7.85 -18.45 3.26
CA LYS A 173 7.88 -19.84 2.81
C LYS A 173 8.46 -19.99 1.40
N ALA A 174 8.14 -19.06 0.52
CA ALA A 174 8.63 -19.09 -0.85
C ALA A 174 10.13 -18.73 -0.98
N PHE A 175 10.60 -17.75 -0.20
CA PHE A 175 11.92 -17.15 -0.40
C PHE A 175 12.89 -17.35 0.76
N ASN A 176 12.43 -17.19 2.00
CA ASN A 176 13.29 -17.11 3.18
C ASN A 176 13.40 -18.42 3.97
N MET A 177 12.67 -19.46 3.58
CA MET A 177 12.69 -20.75 4.27
C MET A 177 13.22 -21.89 3.37
N GLU A 178 13.79 -22.91 3.99
CA GLU A 178 14.33 -24.09 3.30
C GLU A 178 14.12 -25.37 4.11
N LEU A 179 14.13 -26.52 3.42
CA LEU A 179 14.09 -27.81 4.09
C LEU A 179 15.46 -28.17 4.69
N ASN A 180 15.56 -28.15 5.99
CA ASN A 180 16.72 -28.70 6.68
C ASN A 180 16.66 -30.25 6.64
N LYS A 181 17.44 -30.86 5.72
CA LYS A 181 17.47 -32.30 5.47
C LYS A 181 17.86 -33.10 6.70
N ARG A 182 18.73 -32.58 7.58
CA ARG A 182 19.15 -33.27 8.81
C ARG A 182 18.03 -33.32 9.85
N LYS A 183 17.33 -32.22 10.04
CA LYS A 183 16.24 -32.10 11.01
C LYS A 183 14.86 -32.49 10.43
N LYS A 184 14.78 -32.76 9.15
CA LYS A 184 13.54 -33.07 8.40
C LYS A 184 12.41 -32.04 8.66
N LYS A 185 12.78 -30.77 8.79
CA LYS A 185 11.83 -29.67 9.02
C LYS A 185 12.20 -28.43 8.22
N ILE A 186 11.20 -27.60 7.93
CA ILE A 186 11.39 -26.30 7.31
C ILE A 186 11.96 -25.34 8.34
N VAL A 187 12.98 -24.57 7.97
CA VAL A 187 13.67 -23.59 8.79
C VAL A 187 13.93 -22.32 7.99
N TYR A 188 14.11 -21.21 8.66
CA TYR A 188 14.60 -20.01 8.00
C TYR A 188 16.02 -20.19 7.49
N LYS A 189 16.30 -19.67 6.30
CA LYS A 189 17.64 -19.60 5.70
C LYS A 189 18.55 -18.74 6.57
N LYS A 190 19.84 -19.05 6.58
CA LYS A 190 20.83 -18.23 7.30
C LYS A 190 20.86 -16.80 6.75
N ASN A 191 20.86 -16.66 5.44
CA ASN A 191 20.74 -15.38 4.74
C ASN A 191 19.35 -15.33 4.11
N ARG A 192 18.57 -14.32 4.47
CA ARG A 192 17.27 -14.10 3.84
C ARG A 192 17.45 -13.64 2.40
N GLU A 193 16.58 -14.06 1.53
CA GLU A 193 16.58 -13.65 0.14
C GLU A 193 15.76 -12.39 -0.13
N VAL A 194 14.77 -12.13 0.73
CA VAL A 194 13.86 -10.99 0.61
C VAL A 194 13.64 -10.36 1.98
N THR A 195 13.79 -9.05 2.08
CA THR A 195 13.40 -8.28 3.27
C THR A 195 11.88 -8.06 3.22
N ILE A 196 11.20 -8.40 4.31
CA ILE A 196 9.74 -8.34 4.38
C ILE A 196 9.33 -7.38 5.49
N THR A 197 8.52 -6.39 5.14
CA THR A 197 7.74 -5.59 6.08
C THR A 197 6.26 -5.90 5.88
N THR A 198 5.43 -5.62 6.87
CA THR A 198 3.98 -5.69 6.73
C THR A 198 3.41 -4.29 6.53
N SER A 199 2.40 -4.17 5.68
CA SER A 199 1.64 -2.93 5.45
C SER A 199 0.15 -3.25 5.27
N GLY A 200 -0.68 -2.27 5.01
CA GLY A 200 -2.13 -2.44 4.84
C GLY A 200 -2.77 -3.34 5.91
N GLY A 201 -3.77 -2.90 6.57
CA GLY A 201 -4.33 -3.66 7.67
C GLY A 201 -3.49 -3.74 8.96
N THR A 202 -2.33 -3.11 9.00
CA THR A 202 -1.41 -3.13 10.15
C THR A 202 -1.86 -2.18 11.27
N ASN A 203 -1.60 -2.60 12.52
CA ASN A 203 -2.00 -1.87 13.73
C ASN A 203 -1.09 -2.26 14.92
N SER A 204 -1.52 -1.95 16.15
CA SER A 204 -0.76 -2.26 17.38
C SER A 204 -0.55 -3.77 17.65
N LEU A 205 -1.32 -4.65 17.01
CA LEU A 205 -1.26 -6.10 17.22
C LEU A 205 -0.34 -6.81 16.23
N THR A 206 0.12 -6.13 15.18
CA THR A 206 0.77 -6.75 14.02
C THR A 206 2.02 -7.54 14.41
N LEU A 207 2.92 -6.92 15.17
CA LEU A 207 4.17 -7.59 15.55
C LEU A 207 3.92 -8.79 16.47
N ASP A 208 3.02 -8.65 17.42
CA ASP A 208 2.69 -9.74 18.35
C ASP A 208 2.07 -10.92 17.63
N LEU A 209 1.16 -10.68 16.69
CA LEU A 209 0.58 -11.73 15.84
C LEU A 209 1.63 -12.42 14.98
N ALA A 210 2.56 -11.66 14.39
CA ALA A 210 3.66 -12.22 13.63
C ALA A 210 4.54 -13.14 14.51
N LYS A 211 4.92 -12.69 15.72
CA LYS A 211 5.69 -13.49 16.69
C LYS A 211 4.94 -14.75 17.11
N GLN A 212 3.66 -14.65 17.49
CA GLN A 212 2.83 -15.78 17.90
C GLN A 212 2.65 -16.80 16.77
N SER A 213 2.58 -16.34 15.52
CA SER A 213 2.47 -17.19 14.33
C SER A 213 3.82 -17.74 13.84
N GLY A 214 4.94 -17.35 14.46
CA GLY A 214 6.28 -17.74 14.01
C GLY A 214 6.71 -17.14 12.68
N VAL A 215 6.07 -16.04 12.28
CA VAL A 215 6.35 -15.32 11.02
C VAL A 215 7.41 -14.25 11.26
N ASN A 216 8.52 -14.34 10.54
CA ASN A 216 9.61 -13.37 10.67
C ASN A 216 9.37 -12.18 9.72
N ILE A 217 9.23 -10.99 10.28
CA ILE A 217 9.13 -9.72 9.57
C ILE A 217 10.22 -8.77 10.08
N GLN A 218 10.67 -7.86 9.23
CA GLN A 218 11.75 -6.91 9.55
C GLN A 218 11.23 -5.52 9.88
N GLY A 219 9.93 -5.28 9.70
CA GLY A 219 9.30 -4.02 10.04
C GLY A 219 7.78 -4.06 9.88
N VAL A 220 7.12 -3.06 10.44
CA VAL A 220 5.68 -2.83 10.33
C VAL A 220 5.45 -1.40 9.85
N CYS A 221 4.80 -1.23 8.71
CA CYS A 221 4.42 0.06 8.15
C CYS A 221 2.96 0.34 8.54
N ILE A 222 2.71 1.35 9.37
CA ILE A 222 1.38 1.67 9.89
C ILE A 222 0.95 3.04 9.37
N GLY A 223 -0.09 3.10 8.58
CA GLY A 223 -0.61 4.33 7.98
C GLY A 223 -1.97 4.71 8.54
N THR A 224 -3.03 4.13 7.97
CA THR A 224 -4.43 4.50 8.27
C THR A 224 -4.78 4.32 9.74
N PHE A 225 -4.34 3.24 10.39
CA PHE A 225 -4.57 3.02 11.81
C PHE A 225 -3.96 4.14 12.67
N ALA A 226 -2.68 4.48 12.42
CA ALA A 226 -1.99 5.55 13.14
C ALA A 226 -2.73 6.88 13.00
N ARG A 227 -3.15 7.23 11.77
CA ARG A 227 -3.94 8.44 11.52
C ARG A 227 -5.27 8.41 12.28
N ASN A 228 -5.96 7.27 12.27
CA ASN A 228 -7.30 7.16 12.86
C ASN A 228 -7.29 7.26 14.39
N ILE A 229 -6.28 6.71 15.09
CA ILE A 229 -6.19 6.83 16.55
C ILE A 229 -5.94 8.29 16.95
N ILE A 230 -5.08 9.00 16.21
CA ILE A 230 -4.86 10.44 16.44
C ILE A 230 -6.12 11.24 16.09
N TYR A 231 -6.75 10.95 14.95
CA TYR A 231 -7.98 11.61 14.53
C TYR A 231 -9.12 11.46 15.54
N LYS A 232 -9.33 10.25 16.07
CA LYS A 232 -10.34 10.00 17.12
C LYS A 232 -10.05 10.85 18.35
N HIS A 233 -8.80 10.89 18.79
CA HIS A 233 -8.38 11.68 19.93
C HIS A 233 -8.62 13.19 19.73
N VAL A 234 -8.26 13.71 18.55
CA VAL A 234 -8.50 15.11 18.17
C VAL A 234 -9.99 15.43 18.17
N LYS A 235 -10.82 14.57 17.55
CA LYS A 235 -12.27 14.76 17.42
C LYS A 235 -13.00 14.73 18.75
N GLU A 236 -12.54 13.95 19.71
CA GLU A 236 -13.12 13.87 21.06
C GLU A 236 -12.90 15.16 21.87
N LYS A 237 -11.82 15.89 21.59
CA LYS A 237 -11.43 17.11 22.33
C LYS A 237 -11.76 18.41 21.61
N TYR A 238 -11.83 18.42 20.28
CA TYR A 238 -11.93 19.61 19.45
C TYR A 238 -12.88 19.42 18.28
N ASP A 239 -13.50 20.51 17.82
CA ASP A 239 -14.15 20.53 16.53
C ASP A 239 -13.07 20.40 15.44
N TYR A 240 -13.18 19.41 14.59
CA TYR A 240 -12.14 18.97 13.61
C TYR A 240 -11.71 20.09 12.64
N GLU A 241 -12.57 21.06 12.39
CA GLU A 241 -12.27 22.19 11.52
C GLU A 241 -11.42 23.27 12.20
N ASP A 242 -11.17 23.16 13.51
CA ASP A 242 -10.36 24.11 14.23
C ASP A 242 -8.86 23.84 14.04
N SER A 243 -8.23 24.59 13.13
CA SER A 243 -6.77 24.59 12.94
C SER A 243 -5.98 24.96 14.23
N ALA A 244 -6.67 25.41 15.28
CA ALA A 244 -6.07 25.74 16.57
C ALA A 244 -5.53 24.51 17.31
N PHE A 245 -6.06 23.30 17.05
CA PHE A 245 -5.56 22.07 17.66
C PHE A 245 -4.03 21.93 17.52
N TRP A 246 -3.51 22.10 16.31
CA TRP A 246 -2.08 21.92 16.00
C TRP A 246 -1.20 23.09 16.43
N LYS A 247 -1.79 24.16 16.96
CA LYS A 247 -1.06 25.30 17.53
C LYS A 247 -0.85 25.16 19.04
N ASP A 248 -1.56 24.25 19.69
CA ASP A 248 -1.42 23.95 21.11
C ASP A 248 -0.37 22.85 21.32
N LEU A 249 0.70 23.20 22.06
CA LEU A 249 1.82 22.28 22.31
C LEU A 249 1.43 21.07 23.15
N ASP A 250 0.46 21.21 24.06
CA ASP A 250 0.00 20.09 24.89
C ASP A 250 -0.76 19.07 24.05
N ASN A 251 -1.55 19.53 23.08
CA ASN A 251 -2.23 18.65 22.12
C ASN A 251 -1.24 17.90 21.24
N ILE A 252 -0.20 18.58 20.74
CA ILE A 252 0.85 17.95 19.95
C ILE A 252 1.59 16.89 20.78
N LYS A 253 1.93 17.22 22.03
CA LYS A 253 2.59 16.28 22.94
C LYS A 253 1.74 15.02 23.16
N GLU A 254 0.46 15.18 23.43
CA GLU A 254 -0.46 14.06 23.63
C GLU A 254 -0.58 13.19 22.35
N ALA A 255 -0.67 13.80 21.17
CA ALA A 255 -0.64 13.08 19.90
C ALA A 255 0.70 12.33 19.69
N CYS A 256 1.82 12.92 20.09
CA CYS A 256 3.13 12.25 20.06
C CYS A 256 3.18 11.06 21.03
N ASP A 257 2.64 11.19 22.25
CA ASP A 257 2.61 10.09 23.23
C ASP A 257 1.76 8.91 22.72
N ILE A 258 0.64 9.16 22.05
CA ILE A 258 -0.19 8.14 21.40
C ILE A 258 0.61 7.44 20.29
N SER A 259 1.28 8.20 19.45
CA SER A 259 2.10 7.67 18.34
C SER A 259 3.29 6.86 18.87
N GLU A 260 3.96 7.31 19.91
CA GLU A 260 5.06 6.61 20.55
C GLU A 260 4.64 5.26 21.14
N ASN A 261 3.46 5.19 21.76
CA ASN A 261 2.91 3.94 22.25
C ASN A 261 2.63 2.93 21.12
N LEU A 262 2.11 3.42 19.99
CA LEU A 262 1.92 2.58 18.80
C LEU A 262 3.26 2.08 18.24
N ILE A 263 4.28 2.93 18.19
CA ILE A 263 5.62 2.54 17.75
C ILE A 263 6.17 1.47 18.69
N LYS A 264 6.12 1.70 20.02
CA LYS A 264 6.61 0.74 21.04
C LYS A 264 5.96 -0.64 20.93
N SER A 265 4.69 -0.72 20.58
CA SER A 265 4.00 -2.01 20.38
C SER A 265 4.50 -2.78 19.14
N ASN A 266 5.24 -2.16 18.24
CA ASN A 266 5.74 -2.74 17.00
C ASN A 266 7.28 -2.72 16.87
N ILE A 267 7.99 -2.54 17.98
CA ILE A 267 9.46 -2.65 18.05
C ILE A 267 9.84 -3.91 18.86
N ASN A 268 10.90 -4.60 18.42
CA ASN A 268 11.46 -5.76 19.11
C ASN A 268 12.31 -5.36 20.33
#